data_4dd70d9bbaf8a8d0ac2c35b4950f8182
#
_entry.id   4dd70d9bbaf8a8d0ac2c35b4950f8182
#
_cell.length_a   1.000
_cell.length_b   1.000
_cell.length_c   1.000
_cell.angle_alpha   90.00
_cell.angle_beta   90.00
_cell.angle_gamma   90.00
#
_symmetry.space_group_name_H-M   'P 1'
#
loop_
_entity.id
_entity.type
_entity.pdbx_description
1 polymer ?
#
loop_
_entity_poly.entity_id
_entity_poly.type
_entity_poly.pdbx_seq_one_letter_code
_entity_poly.pdbx_strand_id
1 'polypeptide(L)'
;MRKKIIVRGPFLSQSGYGEQARFALRSLRAHQDKFDIHLINVGWGRTGWILEDNEERQWIDELIRRTQIYLQEHNNAPPTFDVSLQITVPNEFEKIAHFNIGYTAGIETTKAAPEWIDKCNVMNRLIVPSAHSKEILETTKYRVKINEKEERELKTHCPIDVVSYPVRLTKPSSLPLELESSF
;
A
#
# COMPACT_ATOMS: atom_id res chain seq x y z
N MET A 1 -9.79 23.63 -4.16
CA MET A 1 -10.08 22.44 -5.00
C MET A 1 -9.44 21.24 -4.33
N ARG A 2 -10.17 20.13 -4.13
CA ARG A 2 -9.62 18.90 -3.56
C ARG A 2 -8.69 18.22 -4.57
N LYS A 3 -7.59 17.63 -4.10
CA LYS A 3 -6.71 16.82 -4.97
C LYS A 3 -7.34 15.47 -5.23
N LYS A 4 -7.33 15.03 -6.48
CA LYS A 4 -7.78 13.67 -6.84
C LYS A 4 -6.69 12.66 -6.48
N ILE A 5 -7.03 11.75 -5.57
CA ILE A 5 -6.12 10.68 -5.16
C ILE A 5 -6.70 9.33 -5.56
N ILE A 6 -5.89 8.52 -6.25
CA ILE A 6 -6.20 7.12 -6.55
C ILE A 6 -5.46 6.22 -5.56
N VAL A 7 -6.19 5.42 -4.80
CA VAL A 7 -5.63 4.48 -3.82
C VAL A 7 -5.80 3.07 -4.35
N ARG A 8 -4.70 2.34 -4.51
CA ARG A 8 -4.67 0.97 -5.04
C ARG A 8 -4.16 0.03 -3.97
N GLY A 9 -4.91 -1.01 -3.65
CA GLY A 9 -4.55 -1.99 -2.64
C GLY A 9 -5.60 -3.07 -2.42
N PRO A 10 -5.32 -4.10 -1.59
CA PRO A 10 -6.22 -5.22 -1.34
C PRO A 10 -7.23 -4.95 -0.20
N PHE A 11 -8.06 -3.92 -0.34
CA PHE A 11 -8.94 -3.41 0.73
C PHE A 11 -9.92 -4.44 1.28
N LEU A 12 -10.36 -5.39 0.44
CA LEU A 12 -11.34 -6.42 0.81
C LEU A 12 -10.69 -7.71 1.32
N SER A 13 -9.36 -7.80 1.32
CA SER A 13 -8.63 -8.99 1.75
C SER A 13 -8.48 -9.08 3.28
N GLN A 14 -8.64 -10.29 3.82
CA GLN A 14 -8.31 -10.64 5.21
C GLN A 14 -6.80 -10.95 5.34
N SER A 15 -5.95 -10.04 4.90
CA SER A 15 -4.49 -10.15 4.96
C SER A 15 -3.88 -8.95 5.68
N GLY A 16 -2.59 -9.05 6.04
CA GLY A 16 -1.83 -7.94 6.59
C GLY A 16 -1.80 -6.73 5.66
N TYR A 17 -1.63 -6.94 4.35
CA TYR A 17 -1.73 -5.87 3.36
C TYR A 17 -3.14 -5.29 3.24
N GLY A 18 -4.18 -6.12 3.40
CA GLY A 18 -5.56 -5.64 3.46
C GLY A 18 -5.79 -4.72 4.63
N GLU A 19 -5.30 -5.07 5.83
CA GLU A 19 -5.42 -4.21 7.00
C GLU A 19 -4.60 -2.92 6.85
N GLN A 20 -3.38 -3.01 6.33
CA GLN A 20 -2.55 -1.83 6.02
C GLN A 20 -3.26 -0.90 5.03
N ALA A 21 -3.89 -1.44 3.99
CA ALA A 21 -4.65 -0.67 3.01
C ALA A 21 -5.84 0.05 3.66
N ARG A 22 -6.58 -0.62 4.54
CA ARG A 22 -7.69 -0.02 5.28
C ARG A 22 -7.22 1.06 6.25
N PHE A 23 -6.09 0.89 6.94
CA PHE A 23 -5.51 1.94 7.79
C PHE A 23 -5.17 3.21 6.99
N ALA A 24 -4.50 3.04 5.83
CA ALA A 24 -4.19 4.17 4.96
C ALA A 24 -5.47 4.86 4.46
N LEU A 25 -6.49 4.09 4.11
CA LEU A 25 -7.76 4.61 3.63
C LEU A 25 -8.53 5.35 4.75
N ARG A 26 -8.55 4.84 5.98
CA ARG A 26 -9.11 5.53 7.16
C ARG A 26 -8.44 6.88 7.41
N SER A 27 -7.12 6.94 7.26
CA SER A 27 -6.36 8.19 7.36
C SER A 27 -6.79 9.21 6.31
N LEU A 28 -6.98 8.78 5.06
CA LEU A 28 -7.50 9.65 3.99
C LEU A 28 -8.96 10.07 4.24
N ARG A 29 -9.79 9.18 4.80
CA ARG A 29 -11.18 9.49 5.18
C ARG A 29 -11.24 10.67 6.16
N ALA A 30 -10.31 10.73 7.11
CA ALA A 30 -10.22 11.85 8.05
C ALA A 30 -9.86 13.20 7.39
N HIS A 31 -9.43 13.19 6.13
CA HIS A 31 -9.01 14.36 5.35
C HIS A 31 -9.78 14.51 4.02
N GLN A 32 -11.05 14.12 3.98
CA GLN A 32 -11.90 14.23 2.79
C GLN A 32 -12.12 15.67 2.32
N ASP A 33 -11.89 16.64 3.19
CA ASP A 33 -11.87 18.05 2.85
C ASP A 33 -10.75 18.40 1.85
N LYS A 34 -9.65 17.66 1.86
CA LYS A 34 -8.46 17.86 1.02
C LYS A 34 -8.42 16.99 -0.20
N PHE A 35 -9.00 15.77 -0.11
CA PHE A 35 -8.88 14.73 -1.13
C PHE A 35 -10.23 14.31 -1.71
N ASP A 36 -10.26 14.13 -3.04
CA ASP A 36 -11.28 13.38 -3.75
C ASP A 36 -10.73 11.97 -3.97
N ILE A 37 -11.25 11.01 -3.19
CA ILE A 37 -10.68 9.67 -3.05
C ILE A 37 -11.28 8.73 -4.08
N HIS A 38 -10.45 8.11 -4.90
CA HIS A 38 -10.77 7.04 -5.82
C HIS A 38 -10.08 5.75 -5.38
N LEU A 39 -10.71 4.59 -5.59
CA LEU A 39 -10.24 3.32 -5.06
C LEU A 39 -10.19 2.22 -6.11
N ILE A 40 -9.03 1.55 -6.22
CA ILE A 40 -8.87 0.32 -6.98
C ILE A 40 -8.56 -0.81 -6.00
N ASN A 41 -9.53 -1.74 -5.83
CA ASN A 41 -9.27 -2.95 -5.05
C ASN A 41 -8.57 -3.99 -5.92
N VAL A 42 -7.47 -4.55 -5.43
CA VAL A 42 -6.72 -5.63 -6.08
C VAL A 42 -6.95 -6.95 -5.36
N GLY A 43 -6.92 -8.04 -6.11
CA GLY A 43 -6.92 -9.38 -5.52
C GLY A 43 -5.62 -9.63 -4.76
N TRP A 44 -5.67 -10.46 -3.71
CA TRP A 44 -4.51 -10.76 -2.88
C TRP A 44 -4.37 -12.26 -2.66
N GLY A 45 -3.76 -12.94 -3.62
CA GLY A 45 -3.56 -14.38 -3.57
C GLY A 45 -4.86 -15.16 -3.32
N ARG A 46 -4.79 -16.17 -2.45
CA ARG A 46 -5.95 -16.99 -2.03
C ARG A 46 -6.45 -16.59 -0.63
N THR A 47 -6.36 -15.32 -0.27
CA THR A 47 -6.83 -14.84 1.04
C THR A 47 -8.36 -14.75 1.06
N GLY A 48 -8.95 -14.92 2.25
CA GLY A 48 -10.38 -14.68 2.46
C GLY A 48 -10.74 -13.20 2.23
N TRP A 49 -12.02 -12.96 1.94
CA TRP A 49 -12.58 -11.63 1.82
C TRP A 49 -13.28 -11.24 3.10
N ILE A 50 -13.35 -9.94 3.38
CA ILE A 50 -14.16 -9.40 4.46
C ILE A 50 -15.62 -9.60 4.08
N LEU A 51 -16.33 -10.37 4.88
CA LEU A 51 -17.76 -10.67 4.68
C LEU A 51 -18.68 -9.78 5.52
N GLU A 52 -18.12 -9.08 6.52
CA GLU A 52 -18.88 -8.17 7.37
C GLU A 52 -19.45 -7.01 6.56
N ASP A 53 -20.77 -6.82 6.63
CA ASP A 53 -21.47 -5.69 6.06
C ASP A 53 -21.62 -4.58 7.12
N ASN A 54 -20.51 -3.89 7.36
CA ASN A 54 -20.45 -2.75 8.27
C ASN A 54 -20.28 -1.43 7.51
N GLU A 55 -20.37 -0.31 8.21
CA GLU A 55 -20.26 1.03 7.62
C GLU A 55 -18.95 1.23 6.82
N GLU A 56 -17.83 0.66 7.29
CA GLU A 56 -16.54 0.75 6.59
C GLU A 56 -16.59 -0.02 5.28
N ARG A 57 -17.15 -1.24 5.29
CA ARG A 57 -17.28 -2.06 4.09
C ARG A 57 -18.16 -1.39 3.05
N GLN A 58 -19.32 -0.85 3.45
CA GLN A 58 -20.22 -0.13 2.56
C GLN A 58 -19.55 1.09 1.94
N TRP A 59 -18.77 1.82 2.72
CA TRP A 59 -18.00 2.97 2.20
C TRP A 59 -16.91 2.54 1.21
N ILE A 60 -16.20 1.45 1.45
CA ILE A 60 -15.21 0.89 0.52
C ILE A 60 -15.89 0.49 -0.79
N ASP A 61 -16.99 -0.25 -0.74
CA ASP A 61 -17.76 -0.69 -1.91
C ASP A 61 -18.27 0.50 -2.72
N GLU A 62 -18.74 1.55 -2.06
CA GLU A 62 -19.17 2.79 -2.73
C GLU A 62 -18.01 3.50 -3.44
N LEU A 63 -16.83 3.57 -2.81
CA LEU A 63 -15.65 4.14 -3.44
C LEU A 63 -15.22 3.33 -4.68
N ILE A 64 -15.25 2.01 -4.61
CA ILE A 64 -14.93 1.13 -5.73
C ILE A 64 -15.92 1.39 -6.87
N ARG A 65 -17.23 1.34 -6.59
CA ARG A 65 -18.27 1.58 -7.57
C ARG A 65 -18.15 2.95 -8.25
N ARG A 66 -17.97 4.01 -7.45
CA ARG A 66 -17.80 5.38 -7.94
C ARG A 66 -16.57 5.50 -8.84
N THR A 67 -15.49 4.86 -8.45
CA THR A 67 -14.24 4.88 -9.23
C THR A 67 -14.41 4.14 -10.57
N GLN A 68 -15.10 3.01 -10.59
CA GLN A 68 -15.38 2.28 -11.82
C GLN A 68 -16.22 3.12 -12.81
N ILE A 69 -17.26 3.77 -12.32
CA ILE A 69 -18.09 4.68 -13.15
C ILE A 69 -17.21 5.82 -13.70
N TYR A 70 -16.42 6.47 -12.84
CA TYR A 70 -15.53 7.55 -13.24
C TYR A 70 -14.53 7.15 -14.32
N LEU A 71 -13.94 5.96 -14.21
CA LEU A 71 -13.00 5.43 -15.21
C LEU A 71 -13.71 5.10 -16.53
N GLN A 72 -14.93 4.57 -16.48
CA GLN A 72 -15.73 4.26 -17.68
C GLN A 72 -16.13 5.52 -18.44
N GLU A 73 -16.55 6.58 -17.75
CA GLU A 73 -16.90 7.87 -18.36
C GLU A 73 -15.71 8.53 -19.07
N HIS A 74 -14.48 8.19 -18.65
CA HIS A 74 -13.22 8.75 -19.21
C HIS A 74 -12.47 7.76 -20.10
N ASN A 75 -13.15 6.75 -20.66
CA ASN A 75 -12.53 5.64 -21.38
C ASN A 75 -11.70 6.09 -22.62
N ASN A 76 -12.06 7.22 -23.26
CA ASN A 76 -11.37 7.77 -24.41
C ASN A 76 -10.19 8.71 -24.05
N ALA A 77 -10.09 9.14 -22.81
CA ALA A 77 -9.01 9.95 -22.26
C ALA A 77 -8.84 9.56 -20.80
N PRO A 78 -7.86 8.67 -20.46
CA PRO A 78 -7.66 8.21 -19.10
C PRO A 78 -7.60 9.39 -18.13
N PRO A 79 -8.39 9.38 -17.04
CA PRO A 79 -8.39 10.47 -16.10
C PRO A 79 -7.01 10.58 -15.43
N THR A 80 -6.52 11.79 -15.31
CA THR A 80 -5.30 12.08 -14.57
C THR A 80 -5.61 12.26 -13.10
N PHE A 81 -4.88 11.55 -12.25
CA PHE A 81 -4.91 11.73 -10.80
C PHE A 81 -3.71 12.56 -10.35
N ASP A 82 -3.92 13.43 -9.36
CA ASP A 82 -2.82 14.23 -8.80
C ASP A 82 -1.83 13.34 -8.05
N VAL A 83 -2.36 12.38 -7.27
CA VAL A 83 -1.57 11.49 -6.40
C VAL A 83 -2.07 10.06 -6.53
N SER A 84 -1.15 9.10 -6.53
CA SER A 84 -1.47 7.70 -6.23
C SER A 84 -0.86 7.26 -4.91
N LEU A 85 -1.60 6.44 -4.16
CA LEU A 85 -1.09 5.70 -3.01
C LEU A 85 -1.32 4.21 -3.27
N GLN A 86 -0.23 3.46 -3.45
CA GLN A 86 -0.29 2.04 -3.81
C GLN A 86 0.22 1.20 -2.65
N ILE A 87 -0.69 0.40 -2.07
CA ILE A 87 -0.42 -0.47 -0.92
C ILE A 87 -0.32 -1.90 -1.43
N THR A 88 0.85 -2.27 -1.89
CA THR A 88 1.17 -3.57 -2.50
C THR A 88 2.64 -3.92 -2.29
N VAL A 89 3.05 -5.10 -2.77
CA VAL A 89 4.47 -5.44 -2.91
C VAL A 89 5.13 -4.61 -4.01
N PRO A 90 6.42 -4.25 -3.89
CA PRO A 90 7.06 -3.32 -4.81
C PRO A 90 7.02 -3.69 -6.28
N ASN A 91 7.07 -4.99 -6.62
CA ASN A 91 6.99 -5.44 -8.02
C ASN A 91 5.67 -5.10 -8.73
N GLU A 92 4.64 -4.70 -7.98
CA GLU A 92 3.35 -4.24 -8.52
C GLU A 92 3.22 -2.72 -8.63
N PHE A 93 4.25 -1.95 -8.27
CA PHE A 93 4.20 -0.49 -8.35
C PHE A 93 4.18 -0.01 -9.80
N GLU A 94 3.32 0.98 -10.07
CA GLU A 94 3.08 1.54 -11.41
C GLU A 94 2.95 3.07 -11.36
N LYS A 95 3.28 3.74 -12.47
CA LYS A 95 2.99 5.17 -12.63
C LYS A 95 1.54 5.34 -13.09
N ILE A 96 0.64 5.69 -12.16
CA ILE A 96 -0.79 5.88 -12.42
C ILE A 96 -1.31 7.26 -12.04
N ALA A 97 -0.42 8.15 -11.59
CA ALA A 97 -0.74 9.53 -11.24
C ALA A 97 0.44 10.47 -11.52
N HIS A 98 0.25 11.78 -11.36
CA HIS A 98 1.34 12.74 -11.46
C HIS A 98 2.39 12.53 -10.35
N PHE A 99 1.96 12.24 -9.13
CA PHE A 99 2.82 11.91 -8.00
C PHE A 99 2.46 10.53 -7.44
N ASN A 100 3.41 9.60 -7.45
CA ASN A 100 3.17 8.21 -7.09
C ASN A 100 3.87 7.84 -5.79
N ILE A 101 3.10 7.34 -4.82
CA ILE A 101 3.57 6.88 -3.51
C ILE A 101 3.36 5.38 -3.41
N GLY A 102 4.45 4.63 -3.17
CA GLY A 102 4.40 3.22 -2.83
C GLY A 102 4.41 3.03 -1.33
N TYR A 103 3.51 2.22 -0.78
CA TYR A 103 3.51 1.82 0.62
C TYR A 103 3.55 0.29 0.70
N THR A 104 4.69 -0.24 1.10
CA THR A 104 4.90 -1.69 1.22
C THR A 104 5.03 -2.10 2.68
N ALA A 105 4.64 -3.34 3.01
CA ALA A 105 4.73 -3.87 4.38
C ALA A 105 6.18 -4.04 4.88
N GLY A 106 7.14 -4.00 3.97
CA GLY A 106 8.54 -4.12 4.31
C GLY A 106 9.13 -5.49 3.99
N ILE A 107 10.32 -5.71 4.49
CA ILE A 107 11.16 -6.87 4.20
C ILE A 107 11.68 -7.43 5.53
N GLU A 108 11.62 -8.74 5.67
CA GLU A 108 12.20 -9.48 6.82
C GLU A 108 13.61 -9.99 6.52
N THR A 109 14.06 -9.88 5.27
CA THR A 109 15.38 -10.30 4.81
C THR A 109 16.39 -9.18 4.89
N THR A 110 17.67 -9.48 4.70
CA THR A 110 18.79 -8.52 4.72
C THR A 110 19.06 -7.90 3.34
N LYS A 111 18.31 -8.27 2.30
CA LYS A 111 18.50 -7.77 0.94
C LYS A 111 17.19 -7.84 0.16
N ALA A 112 16.84 -6.75 -0.52
CA ALA A 112 15.68 -6.69 -1.40
C ALA A 112 15.96 -7.33 -2.76
N ALA A 113 14.96 -7.92 -3.41
CA ALA A 113 15.09 -8.45 -4.76
C ALA A 113 15.40 -7.33 -5.79
N PRO A 114 16.17 -7.61 -6.85
CA PRO A 114 16.51 -6.60 -7.85
C PRO A 114 15.28 -5.95 -8.50
N GLU A 115 14.26 -6.75 -8.80
CA GLU A 115 12.99 -6.27 -9.33
C GLU A 115 12.30 -5.28 -8.40
N TRP A 116 12.36 -5.51 -7.08
CA TRP A 116 11.79 -4.60 -6.09
C TRP A 116 12.50 -3.24 -6.10
N ILE A 117 13.84 -3.25 -6.22
CA ILE A 117 14.62 -2.00 -6.30
C ILE A 117 14.27 -1.23 -7.57
N ASP A 118 14.16 -1.91 -8.71
CA ASP A 118 13.78 -1.27 -9.96
C ASP A 118 12.38 -0.64 -9.88
N LYS A 119 11.41 -1.38 -9.37
CA LYS A 119 10.03 -0.92 -9.20
C LYS A 119 9.86 0.17 -8.13
N CYS A 120 10.65 0.15 -7.08
CA CYS A 120 10.70 1.26 -6.13
C CYS A 120 11.09 2.58 -6.81
N ASN A 121 12.00 2.55 -7.78
CA ASN A 121 12.44 3.72 -8.52
C ASN A 121 11.40 4.29 -9.50
N VAL A 122 10.30 3.58 -9.72
CA VAL A 122 9.13 4.07 -10.47
C VAL A 122 8.32 5.07 -9.64
N MET A 123 8.43 5.00 -8.31
CA MET A 123 7.71 5.87 -7.38
C MET A 123 8.43 7.20 -7.15
N ASN A 124 7.66 8.23 -6.81
CA ASN A 124 8.21 9.51 -6.37
C ASN A 124 8.55 9.48 -4.87
N ARG A 125 7.88 8.62 -4.10
CA ARG A 125 8.12 8.42 -2.68
C ARG A 125 7.73 7.02 -2.24
N LEU A 126 8.45 6.47 -1.27
CA LEU A 126 8.13 5.19 -0.63
C LEU A 126 7.78 5.41 0.84
N ILE A 127 6.87 4.58 1.33
CA ILE A 127 6.56 4.44 2.75
C ILE A 127 6.82 2.99 3.14
N VAL A 128 7.51 2.80 4.26
CA VAL A 128 7.78 1.49 4.88
C VAL A 128 7.46 1.53 6.37
N PRO A 129 7.13 0.38 7.00
CA PRO A 129 6.69 0.37 8.39
C PRO A 129 7.81 0.47 9.41
N SER A 130 9.08 0.27 9.02
CA SER A 130 10.20 0.20 9.96
C SER A 130 11.49 0.80 9.41
N ALA A 131 12.36 1.21 10.32
CA ALA A 131 13.72 1.66 10.00
C ALA A 131 14.53 0.54 9.32
N HIS A 132 14.35 -0.72 9.75
CA HIS A 132 14.97 -1.89 9.14
C HIS A 132 14.61 -2.00 7.64
N SER A 133 13.31 -1.93 7.31
CA SER A 133 12.87 -2.01 5.91
C SER A 133 13.43 -0.87 5.06
N LYS A 134 13.52 0.34 5.64
CA LYS A 134 14.16 1.49 4.99
C LYS A 134 15.63 1.21 4.72
N GLU A 135 16.39 0.79 5.73
CA GLU A 135 17.81 0.49 5.62
C GLU A 135 18.09 -0.55 4.53
N ILE A 136 17.30 -1.64 4.49
CA ILE A 136 17.48 -2.69 3.50
C ILE A 136 17.26 -2.16 2.07
N LEU A 137 16.25 -1.34 1.84
CA LEU A 137 15.99 -0.76 0.52
C LEU A 137 17.06 0.26 0.11
N GLU A 138 17.62 1.03 1.06
CA GLU A 138 18.67 2.02 0.80
C GLU A 138 20.05 1.39 0.59
N THR A 139 20.34 0.29 1.30
CA THR A 139 21.68 -0.36 1.26
C THR A 139 21.78 -1.44 0.19
N THR A 140 20.66 -1.99 -0.28
CA THR A 140 20.67 -3.01 -1.33
C THR A 140 21.16 -2.44 -2.66
N LYS A 141 22.20 -3.07 -3.19
CA LYS A 141 22.80 -2.70 -4.47
C LYS A 141 23.08 -3.94 -5.32
N TYR A 142 22.92 -3.79 -6.63
CA TYR A 142 23.26 -4.81 -7.61
C TYR A 142 24.05 -4.20 -8.74
N ARG A 143 24.94 -4.98 -9.33
CA ARG A 143 25.54 -4.67 -10.62
C ARG A 143 24.71 -5.36 -11.72
N VAL A 144 24.18 -4.58 -12.64
CA VAL A 144 23.36 -5.07 -13.75
C VAL A 144 24.09 -4.77 -15.04
N LYS A 145 24.33 -5.79 -15.84
CA LYS A 145 24.90 -5.63 -17.19
C LYS A 145 23.84 -5.06 -18.12
N ILE A 146 24.12 -3.93 -18.75
CA ILE A 146 23.26 -3.34 -19.78
C ILE A 146 23.62 -3.95 -21.14
N ASN A 147 24.93 -4.13 -21.37
CA ASN A 147 25.48 -4.78 -22.55
C ASN A 147 26.86 -5.39 -22.20
N GLU A 148 27.58 -5.94 -23.19
CA GLU A 148 28.89 -6.57 -22.97
C GLU A 148 29.98 -5.63 -22.41
N LYS A 149 29.80 -4.31 -22.53
CA LYS A 149 30.80 -3.30 -22.17
C LYS A 149 30.34 -2.36 -21.04
N GLU A 150 29.08 -2.42 -20.68
CA GLU A 150 28.49 -1.45 -19.75
C GLU A 150 27.77 -2.14 -18.62
N GLU A 151 28.16 -1.78 -17.39
CA GLU A 151 27.47 -2.19 -16.15
C GLU A 151 26.87 -0.95 -15.47
N ARG A 152 25.72 -1.11 -14.86
CA ARG A 152 25.05 -0.09 -14.03
C ARG A 152 24.83 -0.60 -12.63
N GLU A 153 25.03 0.27 -11.64
CA GLU A 153 24.58 0.02 -10.28
C GLU A 153 23.06 0.21 -10.20
N LEU A 154 22.36 -0.84 -9.79
CA LEU A 154 20.94 -0.79 -9.46
C LEU A 154 20.82 -0.60 -7.95
N LYS A 155 20.24 0.52 -7.54
CA LYS A 155 19.95 0.88 -6.14
C LYS A 155 18.68 1.72 -6.07
N THR A 156 18.12 1.87 -4.88
CA THR A 156 16.97 2.74 -4.65
C THR A 156 17.41 4.21 -4.68
N HIS A 157 16.72 5.02 -5.48
CA HIS A 157 16.90 6.48 -5.58
C HIS A 157 15.71 7.25 -5.02
N CYS A 158 14.57 6.57 -4.87
CA CYS A 158 13.34 7.14 -4.37
C CYS A 158 13.46 7.45 -2.88
N PRO A 159 13.07 8.64 -2.39
CA PRO A 159 13.01 8.96 -0.97
C PRO A 159 12.11 8.00 -0.20
N ILE A 160 12.56 7.55 0.97
CA ILE A 160 11.86 6.57 1.80
C ILE A 160 11.53 7.15 3.17
N ASP A 161 10.24 7.15 3.52
CA ASP A 161 9.74 7.52 4.83
C ASP A 161 9.38 6.28 5.65
N VAL A 162 9.55 6.38 6.97
CA VAL A 162 9.11 5.34 7.91
C VAL A 162 7.81 5.78 8.55
N VAL A 163 6.75 5.01 8.33
CA VAL A 163 5.44 5.18 8.98
C VAL A 163 5.02 3.85 9.56
N SER A 164 5.16 3.71 10.88
CA SER A 164 4.82 2.48 11.60
C SER A 164 3.32 2.19 11.54
N TYR A 165 2.97 0.91 11.68
CA TYR A 165 1.57 0.52 11.78
C TYR A 165 0.90 1.16 13.00
N PRO A 166 -0.34 1.67 12.86
CA PRO A 166 -1.08 2.17 14.00
C PRO A 166 -1.44 1.00 14.93
N VAL A 167 -1.23 1.20 16.23
CA VAL A 167 -1.61 0.23 17.26
C VAL A 167 -2.89 0.70 17.94
N ARG A 168 -3.93 -0.13 17.91
CA ARG A 168 -5.11 0.10 18.75
C ARG A 168 -4.81 -0.42 20.15
N LEU A 169 -4.71 0.50 21.12
CA LEU A 169 -4.65 0.12 22.53
C LEU A 169 -6.06 -0.28 22.96
N THR A 170 -6.40 -1.55 22.86
CA THR A 170 -7.57 -2.10 23.54
C THR A 170 -7.18 -2.37 24.99
N LYS A 171 -7.99 -1.86 25.94
CA LYS A 171 -7.83 -2.30 27.34
C LYS A 171 -7.99 -3.82 27.36
N PRO A 172 -7.09 -4.57 28.01
CA PRO A 172 -7.29 -6.00 28.19
C PRO A 172 -8.66 -6.18 28.85
N SER A 173 -9.53 -7.00 28.24
CA SER A 173 -10.71 -7.46 28.96
C SER A 173 -10.18 -8.26 30.13
N SER A 174 -10.61 -7.92 31.36
CA SER A 174 -10.37 -8.74 32.53
C SER A 174 -11.24 -10.01 32.39
N LEU A 175 -10.77 -10.95 31.56
CA LEU A 175 -11.26 -12.31 31.64
C LEU A 175 -10.69 -12.89 32.94
N PRO A 176 -11.54 -13.33 33.91
CA PRO A 176 -11.05 -14.13 35.00
C PRO A 176 -10.44 -15.39 34.36
N LEU A 177 -9.13 -15.56 34.50
CA LEU A 177 -8.47 -16.82 34.24
C LEU A 177 -8.87 -17.78 35.35
N GLU A 178 -10.05 -18.40 35.23
CA GLU A 178 -10.34 -19.63 35.92
C GLU A 178 -9.52 -20.75 35.25
N LEU A 179 -8.28 -20.90 35.68
CA LEU A 179 -7.52 -22.09 35.48
C LEU A 179 -8.16 -23.19 36.35
N GLU A 180 -9.16 -23.90 35.81
CA GLU A 180 -9.53 -25.20 36.36
C GLU A 180 -8.34 -26.13 36.14
N SER A 181 -7.57 -26.32 37.21
CA SER A 181 -6.58 -27.39 37.31
C SER A 181 -7.35 -28.72 37.46
N SER A 182 -7.71 -29.32 36.36
CA SER A 182 -8.10 -30.74 36.32
C SER A 182 -6.81 -31.57 36.19
N PHE A 183 -6.33 -32.07 37.33
CA PHE A 183 -5.45 -33.23 37.40
C PHE A 183 -6.28 -34.50 37.57
#